data_53416143e37a20679f4b432c1a268388
#
_entry.id   53416143e37a20679f4b432c1a268388
#
_cell.length_a   1.000
_cell.length_b   1.000
_cell.length_c   1.000
_cell.angle_alpha   90.00
_cell.angle_beta   90.00
_cell.angle_gamma   90.00
#
_symmetry.space_group_name_H-M   'P 1'
#
loop_
_entity.id
_entity.type
_entity.pdbx_description
1 polymer ?
#
loop_
_entity_poly.entity_id
_entity_poly.type
_entity_poly.pdbx_seq_one_letter_code
_entity_poly.pdbx_strand_id
1 'polypeptide(L)'
;AAGAVAGGLVGTAIGKYMDKQEADMRQALANAEAASIQRERQVLDEASRRDVDVLTVTFKSDYLFAVNSSSLLPGAYDEINRVANVLNQYPQTTIVISGHTDSTGSEQYNQALSERRANSVRNALIGMGVNPARMTTIGYGKSKPVASNATEAGRQLNRRVELRIIPQQQ
;
A
#
# COMPACT_ATOMS: atom_id res chain seq x y z
N ALA A 1 16.67 -2.76 -24.21
CA ALA A 1 16.65 -4.22 -24.03
C ALA A 1 17.33 -4.61 -22.72
N ALA A 2 18.50 -4.05 -22.47
CA ALA A 2 19.21 -4.34 -21.22
C ALA A 2 18.41 -3.94 -19.99
N GLY A 3 17.57 -2.94 -20.11
CA GLY A 3 16.78 -2.46 -19.02
C GLY A 3 15.73 -3.44 -18.49
N ALA A 4 15.36 -4.44 -19.28
CA ALA A 4 14.39 -5.44 -18.86
C ALA A 4 15.02 -6.51 -17.95
N VAL A 5 16.34 -6.55 -17.89
CA VAL A 5 17.04 -7.56 -17.08
C VAL A 5 16.77 -7.30 -15.59
N ALA A 6 16.65 -8.36 -14.83
CA ALA A 6 16.40 -8.32 -13.38
C ALA A 6 15.04 -7.67 -13.02
N GLY A 7 14.08 -7.72 -13.94
CA GLY A 7 12.74 -7.23 -13.69
C GLY A 7 12.54 -5.73 -13.83
N GLY A 8 13.59 -5.00 -14.25
CA GLY A 8 13.46 -3.56 -14.44
C GLY A 8 12.65 -3.20 -15.68
N LEU A 9 12.03 -2.03 -15.64
CA LEU A 9 11.26 -1.46 -16.74
C LEU A 9 11.96 -0.21 -17.25
N VAL A 10 11.85 0.05 -18.56
CA VAL A 10 12.55 1.17 -19.19
C VAL A 10 11.59 1.99 -20.05
N GLY A 11 11.75 3.31 -19.96
CA GLY A 11 11.08 4.27 -20.83
C GLY A 11 9.57 4.19 -20.77
N THR A 12 8.92 4.27 -21.94
CA THR A 12 7.46 4.27 -22.01
C THR A 12 6.82 2.95 -21.59
N ALA A 13 7.61 1.86 -21.51
CA ALA A 13 7.11 0.58 -21.05
C ALA A 13 6.66 0.65 -19.58
N ILE A 14 7.28 1.52 -18.79
CA ILE A 14 6.90 1.73 -17.39
C ILE A 14 5.46 2.24 -17.33
N GLY A 15 5.14 3.28 -18.08
CA GLY A 15 3.80 3.86 -18.08
C GLY A 15 2.74 2.85 -18.50
N LYS A 16 2.97 2.11 -19.56
CA LYS A 16 2.04 1.09 -20.03
C LYS A 16 1.84 -0.04 -19.03
N TYR A 17 2.91 -0.46 -18.39
CA TYR A 17 2.87 -1.50 -17.36
C TYR A 17 2.02 -1.04 -16.17
N MET A 18 2.28 0.18 -15.71
CA MET A 18 1.55 0.75 -14.58
C MET A 18 0.08 1.04 -14.94
N ASP A 19 -0.19 1.45 -16.19
CA ASP A 19 -1.57 1.66 -16.65
C ASP A 19 -2.39 0.38 -16.60
N LYS A 20 -1.81 -0.72 -17.06
CA LYS A 20 -2.49 -2.02 -17.02
C LYS A 20 -2.69 -2.49 -15.58
N GLN A 21 -1.68 -2.34 -14.74
CA GLN A 21 -1.79 -2.73 -13.34
C GLN A 21 -2.86 -1.91 -12.64
N GLU A 22 -2.91 -0.61 -12.90
CA GLU A 22 -3.96 0.25 -12.33
C GLU A 22 -5.34 -0.20 -12.76
N ALA A 23 -5.54 -0.47 -14.04
CA ALA A 23 -6.83 -0.92 -14.57
C ALA A 23 -7.27 -2.24 -13.92
N ASP A 24 -6.37 -3.19 -13.82
CA ASP A 24 -6.67 -4.47 -13.19
C ASP A 24 -6.95 -4.32 -11.69
N MET A 25 -6.21 -3.42 -11.02
CA MET A 25 -6.44 -3.15 -9.60
C MET A 25 -7.78 -2.49 -9.37
N ARG A 26 -8.17 -1.51 -10.21
CA ARG A 26 -9.48 -0.87 -10.11
C ARG A 26 -10.61 -1.85 -10.34
N GLN A 27 -10.43 -2.78 -11.27
CA GLN A 27 -11.42 -3.81 -11.51
C GLN A 27 -11.52 -4.78 -10.32
N ALA A 28 -10.39 -5.21 -9.79
CA ALA A 28 -10.35 -6.13 -8.66
C ALA A 28 -11.02 -5.56 -7.41
N LEU A 29 -10.92 -4.24 -7.22
CA LEU A 29 -11.42 -3.56 -6.04
C LEU A 29 -12.69 -2.73 -6.30
N ALA A 30 -13.36 -2.96 -7.42
CA ALA A 30 -14.50 -2.13 -7.84
C ALA A 30 -15.63 -2.08 -6.82
N ASN A 31 -15.85 -3.16 -6.08
CA ASN A 31 -16.91 -3.25 -5.08
C ASN A 31 -16.39 -3.24 -3.66
N ALA A 32 -15.11 -2.93 -3.47
CA ALA A 32 -14.49 -2.94 -2.15
C ALA A 32 -14.73 -1.60 -1.45
N GLU A 33 -15.45 -1.62 -0.34
CA GLU A 33 -15.68 -0.41 0.46
C GLU A 33 -14.44 -0.02 1.26
N ALA A 34 -13.59 -0.99 1.57
CA ALA A 34 -12.41 -0.77 2.42
C ALA A 34 -11.25 -0.13 1.69
N ALA A 35 -11.24 -0.15 0.36
CA ALA A 35 -10.05 0.20 -0.42
C ALA A 35 -10.31 1.35 -1.39
N SER A 36 -9.31 2.19 -1.57
CA SER A 36 -9.29 3.23 -2.60
C SER A 36 -7.96 3.17 -3.34
N ILE A 37 -7.94 3.72 -4.56
CA ILE A 37 -6.79 3.65 -5.44
C ILE A 37 -6.48 5.05 -5.95
N GLN A 38 -5.20 5.43 -5.89
CA GLN A 38 -4.70 6.67 -6.46
C GLN A 38 -3.47 6.38 -7.30
N ARG A 39 -3.34 7.11 -8.40
CA ARG A 39 -2.15 7.08 -9.23
C ARG A 39 -1.56 8.49 -9.27
N GLU A 40 -0.29 8.63 -8.88
CA GLU A 40 0.35 9.94 -8.84
C GLU A 40 1.84 9.84 -9.10
N ARG A 41 2.43 10.93 -9.57
CA ARG A 41 3.88 11.00 -9.71
C ARG A 41 4.48 11.40 -8.38
N GLN A 42 5.53 10.66 -7.98
CA GLN A 42 6.26 10.94 -6.76
C GLN A 42 7.74 11.05 -7.06
N VAL A 43 8.40 11.99 -6.40
CA VAL A 43 9.85 12.12 -6.49
C VAL A 43 10.47 11.12 -5.52
N LEU A 44 11.18 10.14 -6.06
CA LEU A 44 11.85 9.11 -5.26
C LEU A 44 13.24 9.55 -4.81
N ASP A 45 13.88 10.43 -5.58
CA ASP A 45 15.23 10.87 -5.31
C ASP A 45 15.39 12.32 -5.77
N GLU A 46 15.45 13.22 -4.80
CA GLU A 46 15.58 14.66 -5.08
C GLU A 46 16.88 15.00 -5.80
N ALA A 47 17.97 14.32 -5.47
CA ALA A 47 19.28 14.61 -6.05
C ALA A 47 19.34 14.27 -7.54
N SER A 48 18.76 13.14 -7.93
CA SER A 48 18.71 12.71 -9.33
C SER A 48 17.48 13.22 -10.06
N ARG A 49 16.55 13.86 -9.37
CA ARG A 49 15.27 14.33 -9.89
C ARG A 49 14.45 13.18 -10.50
N ARG A 50 14.59 12.01 -9.93
CA ARG A 50 13.90 10.81 -10.41
C ARG A 50 12.49 10.77 -9.84
N ASP A 51 11.50 10.97 -10.71
CA ASP A 51 10.11 10.84 -10.35
C ASP A 51 9.49 9.69 -11.14
N VAL A 52 8.56 8.98 -10.52
CA VAL A 52 7.88 7.83 -11.12
C VAL A 52 6.40 7.89 -10.81
N ASP A 53 5.62 7.21 -11.63
CA ASP A 53 4.22 6.97 -11.36
C ASP A 53 4.10 5.90 -10.28
N VAL A 54 3.49 6.25 -9.18
CA VAL A 54 3.23 5.33 -8.05
C VAL A 54 1.74 5.05 -7.98
N LEU A 55 1.40 3.77 -7.87
CA LEU A 55 0.03 3.34 -7.66
C LEU A 55 -0.13 3.06 -6.17
N THR A 56 -1.04 3.77 -5.52
CA THR A 56 -1.28 3.60 -4.09
C THR A 56 -2.65 2.99 -3.85
N VAL A 57 -2.67 1.86 -3.16
CA VAL A 57 -3.89 1.23 -2.67
C VAL A 57 -3.98 1.53 -1.18
N THR A 58 -5.05 2.19 -0.77
CA THR A 58 -5.29 2.56 0.61
C THR A 58 -6.44 1.75 1.18
N PHE A 59 -6.18 1.03 2.27
CA PHE A 59 -7.20 0.31 3.01
C PHE A 59 -7.57 1.08 4.27
N LYS A 60 -8.87 1.23 4.53
CA LYS A 60 -9.34 1.75 5.81
C LYS A 60 -9.11 0.70 6.88
N SER A 61 -8.36 1.06 7.94
CA SER A 61 -8.02 0.11 9.01
C SER A 61 -9.24 -0.47 9.71
N ASP A 62 -10.32 0.31 9.81
CA ASP A 62 -11.54 -0.14 10.50
C ASP A 62 -12.20 -1.34 9.80
N TYR A 63 -11.94 -1.53 8.50
CA TYR A 63 -12.43 -2.70 7.77
C TYR A 63 -11.47 -3.88 7.85
N LEU A 64 -10.20 -3.64 8.16
CA LEU A 64 -9.18 -4.69 8.21
C LEU A 64 -9.00 -5.26 9.61
N PHE A 65 -9.18 -4.44 10.64
CA PHE A 65 -8.84 -4.79 12.01
C PHE A 65 -9.93 -4.32 12.98
N ALA A 66 -10.10 -5.07 14.06
CA ALA A 66 -10.87 -4.58 15.21
C ALA A 66 -10.09 -3.47 15.92
N VAL A 67 -10.77 -2.71 16.76
CA VAL A 67 -10.16 -1.64 17.55
C VAL A 67 -8.99 -2.19 18.37
N ASN A 68 -7.87 -1.50 18.36
CA ASN A 68 -6.65 -1.86 19.09
C ASN A 68 -6.06 -3.22 18.71
N SER A 69 -6.47 -3.78 17.57
CA SER A 69 -6.00 -5.08 17.09
C SER A 69 -5.16 -4.94 15.85
N SER A 70 -4.20 -5.85 15.69
CA SER A 70 -3.43 -6.02 14.47
C SER A 70 -3.69 -7.36 13.81
N SER A 71 -4.69 -8.11 14.29
CA SER A 71 -5.14 -9.34 13.63
C SER A 71 -6.18 -8.99 12.58
N LEU A 72 -5.98 -9.50 11.36
CA LEU A 72 -6.91 -9.22 10.27
C LEU A 72 -8.26 -9.87 10.53
N LEU A 73 -9.33 -9.12 10.27
CA LEU A 73 -10.68 -9.65 10.30
C LEU A 73 -10.87 -10.65 9.16
N PRO A 74 -11.72 -11.69 9.33
CA PRO A 74 -11.90 -12.71 8.29
C PRO A 74 -12.27 -12.13 6.91
N GLY A 75 -13.16 -11.13 6.88
CA GLY A 75 -13.58 -10.50 5.62
C GLY A 75 -12.49 -9.70 4.92
N ALA A 76 -11.43 -9.30 5.63
CA ALA A 76 -10.34 -8.54 5.04
C ALA A 76 -9.49 -9.39 4.09
N TYR A 77 -9.45 -10.68 4.30
CA TYR A 77 -8.62 -11.58 3.49
C TYR A 77 -9.06 -11.62 2.03
N ASP A 78 -10.36 -11.50 1.76
CA ASP A 78 -10.86 -11.50 0.38
C ASP A 78 -10.35 -10.30 -0.41
N GLU A 79 -10.38 -9.11 0.18
CA GLU A 79 -9.92 -7.91 -0.48
C GLU A 79 -8.40 -7.91 -0.66
N ILE A 80 -7.67 -8.34 0.38
CA ILE A 80 -6.21 -8.46 0.30
C ILE A 80 -5.83 -9.49 -0.77
N ASN A 81 -6.58 -10.59 -0.88
CA ASN A 81 -6.34 -11.60 -1.90
C ASN A 81 -6.52 -11.05 -3.31
N ARG A 82 -7.50 -10.19 -3.54
CA ARG A 82 -7.68 -9.55 -4.85
C ARG A 82 -6.50 -8.68 -5.20
N VAL A 83 -5.97 -7.94 -4.22
CA VAL A 83 -4.75 -7.15 -4.41
C VAL A 83 -3.56 -8.05 -4.71
N ALA A 84 -3.40 -9.14 -3.95
CA ALA A 84 -2.31 -10.09 -4.16
C ALA A 84 -2.31 -10.67 -5.56
N ASN A 85 -3.49 -11.02 -6.09
CA ASN A 85 -3.61 -11.56 -7.43
C ASN A 85 -3.08 -10.58 -8.48
N VAL A 86 -3.40 -9.30 -8.34
CA VAL A 86 -2.89 -8.27 -9.25
C VAL A 86 -1.38 -8.10 -9.07
N LEU A 87 -0.90 -8.01 -7.84
CA LEU A 87 0.54 -7.88 -7.57
C LEU A 87 1.34 -9.03 -8.17
N ASN A 88 0.79 -10.26 -8.13
CA ASN A 88 1.45 -11.43 -8.71
C ASN A 88 1.48 -11.41 -10.22
N GLN A 89 0.50 -10.75 -10.86
CA GLN A 89 0.49 -10.57 -12.32
C GLN A 89 1.48 -9.50 -12.78
N TYR A 90 1.88 -8.60 -11.88
CA TYR A 90 2.76 -7.47 -12.21
C TYR A 90 3.98 -7.49 -11.28
N PRO A 91 4.88 -8.49 -11.46
CA PRO A 91 5.98 -8.71 -10.50
C PRO A 91 7.10 -7.67 -10.55
N GLN A 92 7.09 -6.78 -11.55
CA GLN A 92 8.16 -5.79 -11.74
C GLN A 92 7.90 -4.50 -10.96
N THR A 93 7.37 -4.64 -9.76
CA THR A 93 7.15 -3.53 -8.83
C THR A 93 7.64 -3.91 -7.44
N THR A 94 8.00 -2.89 -6.67
CA THR A 94 8.23 -3.02 -5.23
C THR A 94 7.07 -2.36 -4.49
N ILE A 95 6.78 -2.86 -3.29
CA ILE A 95 5.63 -2.40 -2.53
C ILE A 95 6.11 -1.91 -1.16
N VAL A 96 5.76 -0.68 -0.81
CA VAL A 96 5.98 -0.14 0.52
C VAL A 96 4.64 -0.13 1.25
N ILE A 97 4.56 -0.91 2.32
CA ILE A 97 3.33 -1.03 3.12
C ILE A 97 3.49 -0.17 4.35
N SER A 98 2.68 0.86 4.47
CA SER A 98 2.77 1.80 5.59
C SER A 98 1.50 1.78 6.43
N GLY A 99 1.68 1.73 7.75
CA GLY A 99 0.58 1.79 8.71
C GLY A 99 0.46 3.19 9.30
N HIS A 100 -0.78 3.63 9.53
CA HIS A 100 -1.10 4.96 10.04
C HIS A 100 -2.24 4.89 11.05
N THR A 101 -2.18 5.76 12.04
CA THR A 101 -3.22 5.88 13.07
C THR A 101 -3.80 7.29 13.07
N ASP A 102 -4.89 7.49 13.80
CA ASP A 102 -5.33 8.83 14.15
C ASP A 102 -4.48 9.35 15.32
N SER A 103 -4.82 10.54 15.84
CA SER A 103 -4.04 11.19 16.92
C SER A 103 -4.40 10.70 18.31
N THR A 104 -5.31 9.75 18.44
CA THR A 104 -5.78 9.27 19.76
C THR A 104 -4.73 8.35 20.40
N GLY A 105 -4.41 8.59 21.65
CA GLY A 105 -3.46 7.77 22.38
C GLY A 105 -2.02 8.25 22.27
N SER A 106 -1.10 7.50 22.85
CA SER A 106 0.31 7.88 22.90
C SER A 106 1.01 7.63 21.56
N GLU A 107 2.10 8.37 21.32
CA GLU A 107 2.92 8.15 20.13
C GLU A 107 3.51 6.75 20.11
N GLN A 108 3.98 6.27 21.25
CA GLN A 108 4.60 4.94 21.34
C GLN A 108 3.61 3.83 21.00
N TYR A 109 2.40 3.92 21.54
CA TYR A 109 1.35 2.93 21.28
C TYR A 109 0.97 2.92 19.80
N ASN A 110 0.75 4.09 19.22
CA ASN A 110 0.34 4.25 17.84
C ASN A 110 1.44 3.82 16.87
N GLN A 111 2.69 4.14 17.21
CA GLN A 111 3.83 3.70 16.41
C GLN A 111 3.89 2.18 16.35
N ALA A 112 3.80 1.52 17.49
CA ALA A 112 3.85 0.06 17.55
C ALA A 112 2.65 -0.58 16.85
N LEU A 113 1.44 -0.03 17.04
CA LEU A 113 0.24 -0.53 16.40
C LEU A 113 0.33 -0.43 14.87
N SER A 114 0.78 0.72 14.36
CA SER A 114 0.92 0.94 12.92
C SER A 114 1.94 -0.01 12.30
N GLU A 115 3.05 -0.29 12.99
CA GLU A 115 4.03 -1.26 12.53
C GLU A 115 3.44 -2.67 12.47
N ARG A 116 2.74 -3.09 13.53
CA ARG A 116 2.12 -4.42 13.58
C ARG A 116 1.07 -4.59 12.50
N ARG A 117 0.27 -3.55 12.24
CA ARG A 117 -0.76 -3.60 11.19
C ARG A 117 -0.16 -3.69 9.80
N ALA A 118 0.88 -2.92 9.51
CA ALA A 118 1.61 -3.02 8.24
C ALA A 118 2.18 -4.44 8.06
N ASN A 119 2.78 -4.99 9.12
CA ASN A 119 3.32 -6.36 9.07
C ASN A 119 2.24 -7.41 8.87
N SER A 120 1.06 -7.24 9.46
CA SER A 120 -0.05 -8.16 9.27
C SER A 120 -0.50 -8.22 7.81
N VAL A 121 -0.59 -7.07 7.16
CA VAL A 121 -0.93 -7.01 5.73
C VAL A 121 0.17 -7.67 4.90
N ARG A 122 1.44 -7.37 5.18
CA ARG A 122 2.56 -8.01 4.49
C ARG A 122 2.52 -9.53 4.63
N ASN A 123 2.31 -10.02 5.83
CA ASN A 123 2.27 -11.45 6.09
C ASN A 123 1.12 -12.13 5.34
N ALA A 124 -0.04 -11.49 5.26
CA ALA A 124 -1.15 -11.99 4.48
C ALA A 124 -0.81 -12.08 2.99
N LEU A 125 -0.17 -11.03 2.45
CA LEU A 125 0.26 -11.01 1.05
C LEU A 125 1.29 -12.11 0.76
N ILE A 126 2.22 -12.36 1.69
CA ILE A 126 3.19 -13.46 1.56
C ILE A 126 2.44 -14.79 1.48
N GLY A 127 1.46 -15.00 2.35
CA GLY A 127 0.65 -16.22 2.34
C GLY A 127 -0.15 -16.40 1.05
N MET A 128 -0.37 -15.34 0.31
CA MET A 128 -1.08 -15.33 -0.97
C MET A 128 -0.13 -15.33 -2.18
N GLY A 129 1.15 -15.59 -1.95
CA GLY A 129 2.13 -15.80 -3.01
C GLY A 129 2.94 -14.59 -3.44
N VAL A 130 2.78 -13.44 -2.79
CA VAL A 130 3.61 -12.27 -3.12
C VAL A 130 5.01 -12.46 -2.50
N ASN A 131 6.03 -12.28 -3.32
CA ASN A 131 7.41 -12.48 -2.88
C ASN A 131 7.79 -11.48 -1.79
N PRO A 132 8.24 -11.95 -0.61
CA PRO A 132 8.64 -11.07 0.49
C PRO A 132 9.71 -10.04 0.10
N ALA A 133 10.60 -10.39 -0.82
CA ALA A 133 11.68 -9.50 -1.25
C ALA A 133 11.17 -8.24 -1.95
N ARG A 134 9.92 -8.24 -2.43
CA ARG A 134 9.30 -7.09 -3.08
C ARG A 134 8.71 -6.09 -2.10
N MET A 135 8.58 -6.46 -0.82
CA MET A 135 7.76 -5.72 0.14
C MET A 135 8.57 -5.26 1.34
N THR A 136 8.40 -4.01 1.71
CA THR A 136 8.91 -3.44 2.96
C THR A 136 7.76 -2.84 3.74
N THR A 137 7.91 -2.75 5.06
CA THR A 137 6.89 -2.18 5.95
C THR A 137 7.44 -0.99 6.71
N ILE A 138 6.58 -0.01 6.94
CA ILE A 138 6.88 1.16 7.76
C ILE A 138 5.66 1.48 8.62
N GLY A 139 5.87 1.71 9.91
CA GLY A 139 4.84 2.29 10.77
C GLY A 139 5.11 3.77 10.94
N TYR A 140 4.11 4.59 10.64
CA TYR A 140 4.22 6.04 10.83
C TYR A 140 3.46 6.53 12.06
N GLY A 141 2.72 5.65 12.73
CA GLY A 141 1.88 6.07 13.85
C GLY A 141 0.95 7.20 13.42
N LYS A 142 0.88 8.26 14.22
CA LYS A 142 0.02 9.41 13.94
C LYS A 142 0.70 10.55 13.20
N SER A 143 1.93 10.35 12.72
CA SER A 143 2.77 11.42 12.18
C SER A 143 2.40 11.90 10.79
N LYS A 144 1.57 11.16 10.04
CA LYS A 144 1.23 11.49 8.65
C LYS A 144 -0.29 11.51 8.43
N PRO A 145 -0.99 12.47 9.02
CA PRO A 145 -2.45 12.57 8.81
C PRO A 145 -2.77 13.00 7.38
N VAL A 146 -3.87 12.48 6.85
CA VAL A 146 -4.42 12.88 5.55
C VAL A 146 -5.72 13.67 5.71
N ALA A 147 -6.25 13.74 6.93
CA ALA A 147 -7.49 14.42 7.23
C ALA A 147 -7.43 15.00 8.65
N SER A 148 -8.44 15.78 9.02
CA SER A 148 -8.51 16.38 10.36
C SER A 148 -8.73 15.32 11.43
N ASN A 149 -7.94 15.38 12.49
CA ASN A 149 -8.16 14.57 13.68
C ASN A 149 -9.24 15.13 14.62
N ALA A 150 -9.76 16.31 14.31
CA ALA A 150 -10.80 16.96 15.13
C ALA A 150 -12.17 16.30 14.97
N THR A 151 -12.41 15.60 13.86
CA THR A 151 -13.68 14.92 13.59
C THR A 151 -13.47 13.41 13.49
N GLU A 152 -14.50 12.64 13.81
CA GLU A 152 -14.43 11.18 13.68
C GLU A 152 -14.29 10.78 12.21
N ALA A 153 -14.96 11.47 11.29
CA ALA A 153 -14.82 11.21 9.87
C ALA A 153 -13.36 11.37 9.42
N GLY A 154 -12.68 12.42 9.89
CA GLY A 154 -11.26 12.64 9.57
C GLY A 154 -10.35 11.62 10.22
N ARG A 155 -10.60 11.27 11.49
CA ARG A 155 -9.83 10.24 12.18
C ARG A 155 -9.94 8.90 11.48
N GLN A 156 -11.12 8.54 10.98
CA GLN A 156 -11.32 7.30 10.24
C GLN A 156 -10.45 7.24 8.98
N LEU A 157 -10.32 8.35 8.27
CA LEU A 157 -9.44 8.43 7.10
C LEU A 157 -7.97 8.33 7.48
N ASN A 158 -7.59 8.80 8.65
CA ASN A 158 -6.21 8.70 9.13
C ASN A 158 -5.84 7.26 9.53
N ARG A 159 -6.80 6.48 10.02
CA ARG A 159 -6.59 5.06 10.36
C ARG A 159 -6.59 4.24 9.08
N ARG A 160 -5.40 4.00 8.53
CA ARG A 160 -5.26 3.35 7.23
C ARG A 160 -3.97 2.55 7.10
N VAL A 161 -3.95 1.65 6.14
CA VAL A 161 -2.73 1.00 5.65
C VAL A 161 -2.62 1.31 4.17
N GLU A 162 -1.48 1.84 3.75
CA GLU A 162 -1.23 2.19 2.35
C GLU A 162 -0.24 1.21 1.74
N LEU A 163 -0.53 0.75 0.52
CA LEU A 163 0.38 -0.02 -0.30
C LEU A 163 0.83 0.87 -1.45
N ARG A 164 2.06 1.33 -1.41
CA ARG A 164 2.64 2.11 -2.51
C ARG A 164 3.35 1.16 -3.44
N ILE A 165 2.85 1.05 -4.65
CA ILE A 165 3.32 0.14 -5.68
C ILE A 165 4.18 0.94 -6.65
N ILE A 166 5.48 0.66 -6.62
CA ILE A 166 6.51 1.45 -7.29
C ILE A 166 7.14 0.60 -8.38
N PRO A 167 7.15 1.07 -9.64
CA PRO A 167 7.77 0.30 -10.72
C PRO A 167 9.27 0.17 -10.49
N GLN A 168 9.79 -1.03 -10.74
CA GLN A 168 11.22 -1.27 -10.72
C GLN A 168 11.83 -0.68 -11.97
N GLN A 169 12.78 0.21 -11.78
CA GLN A 169 13.48 0.90 -12.86
C GLN A 169 14.95 0.49 -12.89
N GLN A 170 15.52 0.58 -14.07
CA GLN A 170 16.96 0.48 -14.21
C GLN A 170 17.60 1.84 -14.34
#